data_b824577b8b2e70f773e13e07da688250
#
_entry.id   b824577b8b2e70f773e13e07da688250
#
_cell.length_a   1.000
_cell.length_b   1.000
_cell.length_c   1.000
_cell.angle_alpha   90.00
_cell.angle_beta   90.00
_cell.angle_gamma   90.00
#
_symmetry.space_group_name_H-M   'P 1'
#
loop_
_entity.id
_entity.type
_entity.pdbx_description
1 polymer ?
#
loop_
_entity_poly.entity_id
_entity_poly.type
_entity_poly.pdbx_seq_one_letter_code
_entity_poly.pdbx_strand_id
1 'polypeptide(L)' 'MGPIRYQISVRGRLTERLGSAFAGLTMEPGAEQTALVGEIRDQSHLYGMLDRVRSLGLELVSVEPFRTGQAGDQN' A
#
# COMPACT_ATOMS: atom_id res chain seq x y z
N MET A 1 20.86 1.84 -0.06
CA MET A 1 19.55 2.23 0.21
C MET A 1 18.72 1.05 0.52
N GLY A 2 17.96 1.06 1.50
CA GLY A 2 17.13 -0.05 1.86
C GLY A 2 15.74 0.13 1.28
N PRO A 3 14.87 -0.81 1.58
CA PRO A 3 13.48 -0.72 1.16
C PRO A 3 12.81 0.47 1.84
N ILE A 4 11.79 0.96 1.22
CA ILE A 4 11.01 2.07 1.74
C ILE A 4 9.62 1.58 2.04
N ARG A 5 9.06 1.99 3.16
CA ARG A 5 7.69 1.64 3.45
C ARG A 5 6.78 2.58 2.67
N TYR A 6 5.76 1.98 2.11
CA TYR A 6 4.76 2.73 1.37
C TYR A 6 3.38 2.44 1.92
N GLN A 7 2.50 3.37 1.69
CA GLN A 7 1.09 3.18 1.96
C GLN A 7 0.34 3.34 0.66
N ILE A 8 -0.35 2.29 0.26
CA ILE A 8 -1.16 2.31 -0.94
C ILE A 8 -2.61 2.27 -0.47
N SER A 9 -3.36 3.30 -0.78
CA SER A 9 -4.76 3.35 -0.36
C SER A 9 -5.66 3.04 -1.53
N VAL A 10 -6.62 2.16 -1.31
CA VAL A 10 -7.57 1.79 -2.34
C VAL A 10 -8.97 2.01 -1.78
N ARG A 11 -9.90 2.34 -2.65
CA ARG A 11 -11.27 2.58 -2.23
C ARG A 11 -11.97 1.27 -1.93
N GLY A 12 -12.78 1.26 -0.90
CA GLY A 12 -13.57 0.11 -0.57
C GLY A 12 -12.89 -0.79 0.42
N ARG A 13 -13.49 -1.91 0.67
CA ARG A 13 -12.96 -2.87 1.61
C ARG A 13 -12.41 -4.07 0.88
N LEU A 14 -11.25 -4.50 1.33
CA LEU A 14 -10.67 -5.72 0.79
C LEU A 14 -11.04 -6.87 1.69
N THR A 15 -11.40 -7.98 1.08
CA THR A 15 -11.60 -9.21 1.84
C THR A 15 -10.22 -9.83 2.07
N GLU A 16 -10.16 -10.79 2.98
CA GLU A 16 -8.90 -11.47 3.21
C GLU A 16 -8.38 -12.14 1.95
N ARG A 17 -9.31 -12.62 1.13
CA ARG A 17 -8.92 -13.27 -0.09
C ARG A 17 -8.18 -12.31 -1.01
N LEU A 18 -8.70 -11.10 -1.15
CA LEU A 18 -8.03 -10.12 -2.00
C LEU A 18 -6.74 -9.65 -1.34
N GLY A 19 -6.75 -9.53 -0.02
CA GLY A 19 -5.57 -9.08 0.68
C GLY A 19 -4.38 -10.00 0.48
N SER A 20 -4.62 -11.28 0.29
CA SER A 20 -3.51 -12.20 0.12
C SER A 20 -2.75 -11.95 -1.17
N ALA A 21 -3.34 -11.22 -2.12
CA ALA A 21 -2.64 -10.88 -3.34
C ALA A 21 -1.55 -9.84 -3.09
N PHE A 22 -1.55 -9.23 -1.91
CA PHE A 22 -0.57 -8.21 -1.58
C PHE A 22 0.34 -8.72 -0.47
N ALA A 23 0.93 -9.87 -0.71
CA ALA A 23 1.80 -10.50 0.27
C ALA A 23 2.91 -9.53 0.67
N GLY A 24 3.21 -9.49 1.95
CA GLY A 24 4.22 -8.59 2.44
C GLY A 24 3.69 -7.25 2.88
N LEU A 25 2.44 -6.94 2.57
CA LEU A 25 1.84 -5.70 3.00
C LEU A 25 0.79 -5.98 4.07
N THR A 26 0.64 -5.06 4.99
CA THR A 26 -0.36 -5.17 6.02
C THR A 26 -1.60 -4.41 5.57
N MET A 27 -2.75 -5.05 5.72
CA MET A 27 -3.99 -4.44 5.31
C MET A 27 -4.61 -3.74 6.52
N GLU A 28 -4.88 -2.46 6.36
CA GLU A 28 -5.50 -1.67 7.43
C GLU A 28 -6.81 -1.08 6.92
N PRO A 29 -7.92 -1.71 7.25
CA PRO A 29 -9.20 -1.25 6.72
C PRO A 29 -9.63 0.03 7.38
N GLY A 30 -10.20 0.91 6.59
CA GLY A 30 -10.81 2.13 7.08
C GLY A 30 -12.29 2.13 6.78
N ALA A 31 -12.91 3.27 6.96
CA ALA A 31 -14.35 3.37 6.76
C ALA A 31 -14.75 3.21 5.30
N GLU A 32 -14.04 3.89 4.43
CA GLU A 32 -14.39 3.86 3.02
C GLU A 32 -13.26 3.40 2.15
N GLN A 33 -12.11 3.18 2.73
CA GLN A 33 -10.96 2.76 1.94
C GLN A 33 -10.07 1.90 2.82
N THR A 34 -9.17 1.20 2.19
CA THR A 34 -8.25 0.30 2.88
C THR A 34 -6.84 0.72 2.54
N ALA A 35 -6.00 0.77 3.54
CA ALA A 35 -4.59 1.08 3.34
C ALA A 35 -3.79 -0.21 3.34
N LEU A 36 -2.86 -0.30 2.39
CA LEU A 36 -1.93 -1.42 2.33
C LEU A 36 -0.56 -0.85 2.64
N VAL A 37 0.03 -1.28 3.74
CA VAL A 37 1.27 -0.70 4.24
C VAL A 37 2.34 -1.76 4.31
N GLY A 38 3.52 -1.45 3.83
CA GLY A 38 4.62 -2.40 3.92
C GLY A 38 5.84 -1.90 3.16
N GLU A 39 6.85 -2.73 3.15
CA GLU A 39 8.10 -2.38 2.51
C GLU A 39 8.08 -2.70 1.04
N ILE A 40 8.53 -1.74 0.26
CA ILE A 40 8.66 -1.88 -1.18
C ILE A 40 10.14 -1.85 -1.49
N ARG A 41 10.64 -2.88 -2.16
CA ARG A 41 12.06 -3.03 -2.36
C ARG A 41 12.62 -2.13 -3.44
N ASP A 42 11.86 -1.92 -4.49
CA ASP A 42 12.31 -1.08 -5.59
C ASP A 42 11.11 -0.70 -6.43
N GLN A 43 11.37 0.04 -7.50
CA GLN A 43 10.31 0.52 -8.34
C GLN A 43 9.52 -0.59 -9.00
N SER A 44 10.20 -1.63 -9.42
CA SER A 44 9.52 -2.76 -10.05
C SER A 44 8.54 -3.39 -9.09
N HIS A 45 8.93 -3.51 -7.83
CA HIS A 45 8.06 -4.09 -6.83
C HIS A 45 6.82 -3.21 -6.65
N LEU A 46 7.02 -1.90 -6.60
CA LEU A 46 5.92 -0.97 -6.44
C LEU A 46 4.96 -1.06 -7.62
N TYR A 47 5.50 -1.04 -8.83
CA TYR A 47 4.65 -1.11 -10.02
C TYR A 47 3.90 -2.43 -10.08
N GLY A 48 4.53 -3.51 -9.62
CA GLY A 48 3.85 -4.79 -9.57
C GLY A 48 2.65 -4.76 -8.64
N MET A 49 2.80 -4.09 -7.49
CA MET A 49 1.69 -3.98 -6.58
C MET A 49 0.57 -3.11 -7.16
N LEU A 50 0.93 -2.03 -7.81
CA LEU A 50 -0.07 -1.16 -8.42
C LEU A 50 -0.79 -1.87 -9.56
N ASP A 51 -0.07 -2.71 -10.28
CA ASP A 51 -0.68 -3.47 -11.34
C ASP A 51 -1.69 -4.47 -10.77
N ARG A 52 -1.42 -5.02 -9.61
CA ARG A 52 -2.37 -5.90 -8.97
C ARG A 52 -3.62 -5.16 -8.56
N VAL A 53 -3.45 -3.94 -8.04
CA VAL A 53 -4.60 -3.12 -7.69
C VAL A 53 -5.50 -2.97 -8.90
N ARG A 54 -4.91 -2.68 -10.03
CA ARG A 54 -5.68 -2.48 -11.23
C ARG A 54 -6.31 -3.80 -11.72
N SER A 55 -5.54 -4.87 -11.70
CA SER A 55 -6.02 -6.16 -12.17
C SER A 55 -7.19 -6.68 -11.37
N LEU A 56 -7.23 -6.35 -10.09
CA LEU A 56 -8.30 -6.79 -9.24
C LEU A 56 -9.51 -5.86 -9.28
N GLY A 57 -9.44 -4.84 -10.10
CA GLY A 57 -10.57 -3.92 -10.23
C GLY A 57 -10.71 -2.95 -9.08
N LEU A 58 -9.65 -2.78 -8.31
CA LEU A 58 -9.71 -1.86 -7.19
C LEU A 58 -9.40 -0.45 -7.65
N GLU A 59 -9.99 0.52 -6.97
CA GLU A 59 -9.76 1.90 -7.31
C GLU A 59 -8.65 2.46 -6.45
N LEU A 60 -7.57 2.91 -7.06
CA LEU A 60 -6.44 3.46 -6.34
C LEU A 60 -6.76 4.87 -5.88
N VAL A 61 -6.55 5.13 -4.61
CA VAL A 61 -6.78 6.45 -4.04
C VAL A 61 -5.46 7.22 -3.94
N SER A 62 -4.44 6.59 -3.38
CA SER A 62 -3.16 7.27 -3.24
C SER A 62 -2.03 6.27 -3.03
N VAL A 63 -0.82 6.73 -3.32
CA VAL A 63 0.40 5.97 -3.07
C VAL A 63 1.39 6.93 -2.48
N GLU A 64 1.88 6.64 -1.28
CA GLU A 64 2.82 7.55 -0.64
C GLU A 64 3.85 6.78 0.15
N PRO A 65 5.05 7.31 0.24
CA PRO A 65 6.02 6.74 1.16
C PRO A 65 5.50 6.92 2.59
N PHE A 66 5.64 5.89 3.38
CA PHE A 66 5.20 5.96 4.76
C PHE A 66 6.43 6.05 5.64
N ARG A 67 6.64 7.19 6.25
CA ARG A 67 7.84 7.42 7.03
C ARG A 67 7.52 7.47 8.50
N THR A 68 7.61 6.34 9.11
CA THR A 68 7.35 6.24 10.52
C THR A 68 8.40 6.99 11.29
N GLY A 69 7.97 7.83 12.18
CA GLY A 69 8.91 8.51 13.03
C GLY A 69 9.64 9.64 12.39
N GLN A 70 9.43 9.87 11.12
CA GLN A 70 10.11 10.93 10.46
C GLN A 70 9.34 12.19 10.42
N ALA A 71 8.07 12.09 10.56
CA ALA A 71 7.24 13.23 10.40
C ALA A 71 7.62 14.35 11.31
N GLY A 72 8.01 14.01 12.47
CA GLY A 72 8.34 15.01 13.46
C GLY A 72 9.53 15.80 13.11
N ASP A 73 10.45 15.26 12.37
CA ASP A 73 11.63 15.97 12.14
C ASP A 73 11.59 16.76 10.94
N GLN A 74 10.60 16.70 10.28
CA GLN A 74 10.57 17.50 9.18
C GLN A 74 10.49 18.85 9.46
N ASN A 75 10.26 19.13 9.97
CA ASN A 75 10.17 20.44 10.14
C ASN A 75 10.36 21.10 10.40
#